data_10c57b376893312697087339a8984d7b
#
_entry.id   10c57b376893312697087339a8984d7b
#
_cell.length_a   1.000
_cell.length_b   1.000
_cell.length_c   1.000
_cell.angle_alpha   90.00
_cell.angle_beta   90.00
_cell.angle_gamma   90.00
#
_symmetry.space_group_name_H-M   'P 1'
#
loop_
_entity.id
_entity.type
_entity.pdbx_description
1 polymer ?
#
loop_
_entity_poly.entity_id
_entity_poly.type
_entity_poly.pdbx_seq_one_letter_code
_entity_poly.pdbx_strand_id
1 'polypeptide(L)'
;MEELFERIRQYVDGHHDEMLALWEEMVNTESGSRQLEGVAAMDDILRRELESVGAKVRVLPVENAGGVLVAEWNSGSPKAPLLFIGHVDTVFKEGTAEDNPFRIDEQGRAHGPGVLDMKAGLVIAVHAIKALAAAGFTGRPVKCVFAGDEE
;
A
#
# COMPACT_ATOMS: atom_id res chain seq x y z
N MET A 1 20.46 15.81 -8.39
CA MET A 1 19.20 15.19 -8.89
C MET A 1 19.46 13.81 -9.45
N GLU A 2 20.44 13.65 -10.32
CA GLU A 2 20.85 12.37 -10.91
C GLU A 2 21.22 11.31 -9.85
N GLU A 3 21.97 11.69 -8.81
CA GLU A 3 22.33 10.81 -7.69
C GLU A 3 21.09 10.34 -6.88
N LEU A 4 20.08 11.18 -6.71
CA LEU A 4 18.82 10.81 -6.05
C LEU A 4 18.05 9.76 -6.84
N PHE A 5 17.93 9.94 -8.16
CA PHE A 5 17.28 8.98 -9.04
C PHE A 5 18.02 7.63 -9.05
N GLU A 6 19.35 7.65 -9.04
CA GLU A 6 20.14 6.44 -8.99
C GLU A 6 19.90 5.65 -7.70
N ARG A 7 19.86 6.33 -6.53
CA ARG A 7 19.54 5.67 -5.26
C ARG A 7 18.13 5.09 -5.22
N ILE A 8 17.15 5.81 -5.78
CA ILE A 8 15.77 5.32 -5.90
C ILE A 8 15.74 4.06 -6.75
N ARG A 9 16.41 4.07 -7.92
CA ARG A 9 16.47 2.92 -8.81
C ARG A 9 17.13 1.72 -8.14
N GLN A 10 18.26 1.92 -7.47
CA GLN A 10 18.96 0.87 -6.73
C GLN A 10 18.09 0.27 -5.63
N TYR A 11 17.29 1.09 -4.95
CA TYR A 11 16.32 0.58 -3.98
C TYR A 11 15.30 -0.32 -4.66
N VAL A 12 14.66 0.15 -5.73
CA VAL A 12 13.61 -0.61 -6.45
C VAL A 12 14.17 -1.93 -6.99
N ASP A 13 15.34 -1.89 -7.63
CA ASP A 13 16.00 -3.08 -8.19
C ASP A 13 16.40 -4.10 -7.11
N GLY A 14 16.75 -3.63 -5.91
CA GLY A 14 17.18 -4.47 -4.81
C GLY A 14 16.06 -5.03 -3.93
N HIS A 15 14.80 -4.56 -4.07
CA HIS A 15 13.68 -4.91 -3.18
C HIS A 15 12.51 -5.58 -3.92
N HIS A 16 12.77 -6.17 -5.07
CA HIS A 16 11.74 -6.83 -5.88
C HIS A 16 11.04 -7.97 -5.12
N ASP A 17 11.80 -8.81 -4.41
CA ASP A 17 11.24 -9.93 -3.66
C ASP A 17 10.38 -9.45 -2.47
N GLU A 18 10.76 -8.34 -1.83
CA GLU A 18 9.97 -7.73 -0.76
C GLU A 18 8.65 -7.15 -1.30
N MET A 19 8.68 -6.54 -2.51
CA MET A 19 7.49 -6.05 -3.18
C MET A 19 6.53 -7.20 -3.52
N LEU A 20 7.05 -8.31 -4.02
CA LEU A 20 6.25 -9.51 -4.32
C LEU A 20 5.66 -10.12 -3.06
N ALA A 21 6.45 -10.25 -1.99
CA ALA A 21 5.97 -10.79 -0.72
C ALA A 21 4.86 -9.92 -0.10
N LEU A 22 5.02 -8.60 -0.14
CA LEU A 22 3.98 -7.67 0.33
C LEU A 22 2.73 -7.76 -0.54
N TRP A 23 2.87 -7.90 -1.85
CA TRP A 23 1.75 -8.05 -2.76
C TRP A 23 0.98 -9.35 -2.50
N GLU A 24 1.70 -10.46 -2.31
CA GLU A 24 1.12 -11.75 -1.94
C GLU A 24 0.36 -11.66 -0.61
N GLU A 25 0.97 -11.06 0.43
CA GLU A 25 0.34 -10.85 1.73
C GLU A 25 -0.97 -10.07 1.59
N MET A 26 -0.93 -8.94 0.87
CA MET A 26 -2.11 -8.10 0.66
C MET A 26 -3.20 -8.82 -0.15
N VAL A 27 -2.84 -9.54 -1.23
CA VAL A 27 -3.82 -10.23 -2.08
C VAL A 27 -4.49 -11.37 -1.33
N ASN A 28 -3.74 -12.11 -0.50
CA ASN A 28 -4.26 -13.20 0.32
C ASN A 28 -5.02 -12.71 1.58
N THR A 29 -4.91 -11.42 1.93
CA THR A 29 -5.73 -10.80 2.97
C THR A 29 -7.05 -10.36 2.36
N GLU A 30 -8.13 -11.06 2.69
CA GLU A 30 -9.47 -10.71 2.21
C GLU A 30 -9.93 -9.37 2.77
N SER A 31 -10.41 -8.49 1.89
CA SER A 31 -10.84 -7.14 2.26
C SER A 31 -12.02 -6.67 1.41
N GLY A 32 -13.00 -7.52 1.21
CA GLY A 32 -14.25 -7.06 0.60
C GLY A 32 -14.86 -5.90 1.40
N SER A 33 -15.48 -4.92 0.74
CA SER A 33 -15.96 -3.67 1.37
C SER A 33 -16.84 -3.90 2.61
N ARG A 34 -17.52 -5.06 2.70
CA ARG A 34 -18.35 -5.44 3.85
C ARG A 34 -17.62 -6.30 4.88
N GLN A 35 -16.37 -6.68 4.62
CA GLN A 35 -15.53 -7.48 5.52
C GLN A 35 -14.67 -6.55 6.39
N LEU A 36 -15.28 -5.87 7.35
CA LEU A 36 -14.63 -4.81 8.14
C LEU A 36 -13.35 -5.28 8.85
N GLU A 37 -13.30 -6.54 9.29
CA GLU A 37 -12.10 -7.13 9.90
C GLU A 37 -10.98 -7.29 8.87
N GLY A 38 -11.30 -7.68 7.65
CA GLY A 38 -10.34 -7.79 6.56
C GLY A 38 -9.82 -6.43 6.09
N VAL A 39 -10.68 -5.43 6.01
CA VAL A 39 -10.29 -4.04 5.74
C VAL A 39 -9.34 -3.53 6.84
N ALA A 40 -9.64 -3.78 8.11
CA ALA A 40 -8.77 -3.43 9.23
C ALA A 40 -7.43 -4.17 9.17
N ALA A 41 -7.40 -5.44 8.74
CA ALA A 41 -6.16 -6.18 8.55
C ALA A 41 -5.29 -5.57 7.43
N MET A 42 -5.90 -5.08 6.35
CA MET A 42 -5.18 -4.33 5.31
C MET A 42 -4.60 -3.00 5.84
N ASP A 43 -5.37 -2.29 6.67
CA ASP A 43 -4.88 -1.08 7.34
C ASP A 43 -3.67 -1.38 8.24
N ASP A 44 -3.67 -2.50 8.96
CA ASP A 44 -2.54 -2.92 9.81
C ASP A 44 -1.29 -3.27 8.99
N ILE A 45 -1.44 -3.92 7.85
CA ILE A 45 -0.34 -4.17 6.91
C ILE A 45 0.26 -2.84 6.44
N LEU A 46 -0.56 -1.94 5.94
CA LEU A 46 -0.11 -0.62 5.46
C LEU A 46 0.52 0.22 6.57
N ARG A 47 -0.05 0.19 7.78
CA ARG A 47 0.52 0.85 8.96
C ARG A 47 1.92 0.35 9.24
N ARG A 48 2.11 -0.97 9.35
CA ARG A 48 3.43 -1.59 9.57
C ARG A 48 4.45 -1.11 8.56
N GLU A 49 4.10 -1.13 7.28
CA GLU A 49 4.99 -0.77 6.19
C GLU A 49 5.34 0.73 6.19
N LEU A 50 4.38 1.60 6.41
CA LEU A 50 4.59 3.05 6.37
C LEU A 50 5.27 3.56 7.65
N GLU A 51 4.93 3.02 8.83
CA GLU A 51 5.59 3.35 10.10
C GLU A 51 7.06 2.92 10.10
N SER A 52 7.43 1.85 9.38
CA SER A 52 8.81 1.39 9.27
C SER A 52 9.77 2.43 8.68
N VAL A 53 9.25 3.40 7.93
CA VAL A 53 10.01 4.52 7.36
C VAL A 53 9.71 5.86 8.04
N GLY A 54 9.08 5.82 9.21
CA GLY A 54 8.81 7.00 10.03
C GLY A 54 7.57 7.80 9.62
N ALA A 55 6.66 7.25 8.85
CA ALA A 55 5.37 7.87 8.62
C ALA A 55 4.51 7.86 9.90
N LYS A 56 3.67 8.87 10.06
CA LYS A 56 2.62 8.91 11.09
C LYS A 56 1.33 8.39 10.48
N VAL A 57 0.83 7.27 11.01
CA VAL A 57 -0.35 6.60 10.47
C VAL A 57 -1.50 6.67 11.47
N ARG A 58 -2.70 6.95 10.97
CA ARG A 58 -3.95 6.90 11.71
C ARG A 58 -5.05 6.36 10.81
N VAL A 59 -6.02 5.67 11.40
CA VAL A 59 -7.24 5.26 10.72
C VAL A 59 -8.39 6.09 11.28
N LEU A 60 -9.11 6.77 10.41
CA LEU A 60 -10.30 7.53 10.74
C LEU A 60 -11.51 6.58 10.65
N PRO A 61 -12.28 6.40 11.71
CA PRO A 61 -13.43 5.51 11.67
C PRO A 61 -14.53 6.08 10.77
N VAL A 62 -15.21 5.19 10.05
CA VAL A 62 -16.40 5.49 9.25
C VAL A 62 -17.53 4.60 9.77
N GLU A 63 -18.72 5.18 9.97
CA GLU A 63 -19.87 4.43 10.48
C GLU A 63 -20.36 3.41 9.46
N ASN A 64 -20.45 2.13 9.85
CA ASN A 64 -20.89 1.00 9.04
C ASN A 64 -20.05 0.72 7.78
N ALA A 65 -18.81 1.20 7.73
CA ALA A 65 -17.90 1.00 6.61
C ALA A 65 -16.46 0.79 7.10
N GLY A 66 -15.57 0.38 6.23
CA GLY A 66 -14.14 0.39 6.47
C GLY A 66 -13.64 1.80 6.77
N GLY A 67 -12.62 1.92 7.61
CA GLY A 67 -12.02 3.20 7.96
C GLY A 67 -11.29 3.86 6.80
N VAL A 68 -10.80 5.07 7.02
CA VAL A 68 -9.90 5.76 6.09
C VAL A 68 -8.53 5.85 6.71
N LEU A 69 -7.56 5.14 6.14
CA LEU A 69 -6.17 5.24 6.55
C LEU A 69 -5.55 6.53 6.02
N VAL A 70 -4.98 7.31 6.92
CA VAL A 70 -4.22 8.52 6.59
C VAL A 70 -2.80 8.35 7.10
N ALA A 71 -1.83 8.46 6.19
CA ALA A 71 -0.42 8.45 6.54
C ALA A 71 0.27 9.75 6.10
N GLU A 72 1.18 10.24 6.92
CA GLU A 72 1.97 11.44 6.65
C GLU A 72 3.45 11.11 6.83
N TRP A 73 4.21 11.20 5.74
CA TRP A 73 5.65 11.00 5.73
C TRP A 73 6.37 12.31 5.40
N ASN A 74 7.54 12.53 6.02
CA ASN A 74 8.37 13.72 5.84
C ASN A 74 7.60 15.04 6.15
N SER A 75 6.74 15.02 7.15
CA SER A 75 5.84 16.12 7.50
C SER A 75 6.55 17.38 8.02
N GLY A 76 7.86 17.32 8.28
CA GLY A 76 8.67 18.47 8.68
C GLY A 76 9.03 19.44 7.54
N SER A 77 8.81 19.08 6.28
CA SER A 77 9.05 19.96 5.15
C SER A 77 7.94 21.04 5.05
N PRO A 78 8.28 22.32 4.81
CA PRO A 78 7.30 23.40 4.68
C PRO A 78 6.56 23.42 3.33
N LYS A 79 6.93 22.54 2.40
CA LYS A 79 6.31 22.47 1.08
C LYS A 79 4.96 21.77 1.13
N ALA A 80 4.08 22.08 0.18
CA ALA A 80 2.81 21.38 0.02
C ALA A 80 3.06 19.88 -0.23
N PRO A 81 2.28 18.97 0.41
CA PRO A 81 2.45 17.53 0.24
C PRO A 81 2.10 17.05 -1.17
N LEU A 82 2.72 15.95 -1.58
CA LEU A 82 2.18 15.09 -2.62
C LEU A 82 1.07 14.24 -1.99
N LEU A 83 -0.04 14.06 -2.69
CA LEU A 83 -1.16 13.27 -2.24
C LEU A 83 -1.25 11.98 -3.04
N PHE A 84 -1.23 10.83 -2.32
CA PHE A 84 -1.56 9.51 -2.85
C PHE A 84 -2.96 9.14 -2.38
N ILE A 85 -3.84 8.82 -3.31
CA ILE A 85 -5.21 8.40 -3.02
C ILE A 85 -5.39 6.98 -3.56
N GLY A 86 -6.07 6.15 -2.79
CA GLY A 86 -6.41 4.79 -3.17
C GLY A 86 -7.40 4.18 -2.21
N HIS A 87 -7.61 2.87 -2.32
CA HIS A 87 -8.48 2.11 -1.46
C HIS A 87 -7.86 0.76 -1.09
N VAL A 88 -8.34 0.17 0.00
CA VAL A 88 -7.86 -1.11 0.52
C VAL A 88 -8.88 -2.24 0.35
N ASP A 89 -10.13 -1.87 0.11
CA ASP A 89 -11.22 -2.81 -0.08
C ASP A 89 -11.28 -3.38 -1.51
N THR A 90 -12.13 -4.36 -1.71
CA THR A 90 -12.33 -5.03 -2.98
C THR A 90 -13.79 -5.46 -3.12
N VAL A 91 -14.23 -5.70 -4.36
CA VAL A 91 -15.56 -6.26 -4.68
C VAL A 91 -15.73 -7.74 -4.32
N PHE A 92 -14.66 -8.42 -3.89
CA PHE A 92 -14.66 -9.86 -3.73
C PHE A 92 -15.31 -10.30 -2.41
N LYS A 93 -15.95 -11.47 -2.46
CA LYS A 93 -16.61 -12.08 -1.30
C LYS A 93 -15.61 -12.86 -0.45
N GLU A 94 -16.00 -13.11 0.80
CA GLU A 94 -15.31 -14.01 1.71
C GLU A 94 -15.10 -15.41 1.08
N GLY A 95 -13.91 -15.98 1.29
CA GLY A 95 -13.48 -17.25 0.70
C GLY A 95 -12.83 -17.11 -0.68
N THR A 96 -12.87 -15.95 -1.32
CA THR A 96 -12.30 -15.79 -2.67
C THR A 96 -10.79 -15.97 -2.69
N ALA A 97 -10.08 -15.54 -1.65
CA ALA A 97 -8.63 -15.71 -1.57
C ALA A 97 -8.23 -17.17 -1.32
N GLU A 98 -9.05 -17.95 -0.61
CA GLU A 98 -8.86 -19.39 -0.46
C GLU A 98 -9.03 -20.14 -1.79
N ASP A 99 -10.08 -19.79 -2.55
CA ASP A 99 -10.37 -20.40 -3.85
C ASP A 99 -9.40 -19.97 -4.96
N ASN A 100 -8.91 -18.76 -4.90
CA ASN A 100 -8.01 -18.16 -5.89
C ASN A 100 -6.89 -17.33 -5.22
N PRO A 101 -5.96 -17.99 -4.50
CA PRO A 101 -4.87 -17.29 -3.81
C PRO A 101 -3.94 -16.60 -4.80
N PHE A 102 -3.11 -15.70 -4.27
CA PHE A 102 -2.06 -15.05 -5.06
C PHE A 102 -1.17 -16.11 -5.74
N ARG A 103 -0.96 -15.94 -7.02
CA ARG A 103 0.00 -16.73 -7.80
C ARG A 103 0.50 -15.95 -8.99
N ILE A 104 1.69 -16.29 -9.45
CA ILE A 104 2.24 -15.81 -10.71
C ILE A 104 2.25 -16.99 -11.68
N ASP A 105 1.66 -16.80 -12.86
CA ASP A 105 1.61 -17.84 -13.90
C ASP A 105 2.91 -17.92 -14.72
N GLU A 106 2.98 -18.90 -15.60
CA GLU A 106 4.14 -19.13 -16.47
C GLU A 106 4.45 -17.96 -17.43
N GLN A 107 3.47 -17.08 -17.67
CA GLN A 107 3.60 -15.87 -18.47
C GLN A 107 4.01 -14.65 -17.62
N GLY A 108 4.24 -14.83 -16.30
CA GLY A 108 4.61 -13.76 -15.37
C GLY A 108 3.44 -12.86 -14.98
N ARG A 109 2.19 -13.30 -15.13
CA ARG A 109 1.00 -12.55 -14.73
C ARG A 109 0.58 -12.94 -13.32
N ALA A 110 0.29 -11.96 -12.49
CA ALA A 110 -0.22 -12.17 -11.15
C ALA A 110 -1.75 -12.34 -11.16
N HIS A 111 -2.24 -13.23 -10.31
CA HIS A 111 -3.65 -13.56 -10.12
C HIS A 111 -4.00 -13.52 -8.63
N GLY A 112 -5.26 -13.25 -8.31
CA GLY A 112 -5.82 -13.19 -6.98
C GLY A 112 -6.82 -12.06 -6.81
N PRO A 113 -7.61 -12.02 -5.70
CA PRO A 113 -8.61 -10.99 -5.47
C PRO A 113 -7.96 -9.61 -5.23
N GLY A 114 -8.38 -8.61 -5.99
CA GLY A 114 -7.83 -7.25 -5.88
C GLY A 114 -6.37 -7.11 -6.32
N VAL A 115 -5.83 -8.11 -7.04
CA VAL A 115 -4.41 -8.14 -7.44
C VAL A 115 -4.01 -6.89 -8.23
N LEU A 116 -4.88 -6.37 -9.10
CA LEU A 116 -4.66 -5.15 -9.87
C LEU A 116 -5.37 -3.95 -9.23
N ASP A 117 -6.64 -4.12 -8.86
CA ASP A 117 -7.49 -3.08 -8.27
C ASP A 117 -7.74 -3.38 -6.77
N MET A 118 -7.06 -2.63 -5.80
CA MET A 118 -5.88 -1.90 -6.26
C MET A 118 -4.63 -2.26 -5.43
N LYS A 119 -4.51 -3.52 -4.96
CA LYS A 119 -3.43 -3.96 -4.07
C LYS A 119 -2.02 -3.78 -4.67
N ALA A 120 -1.87 -3.98 -6.00
CA ALA A 120 -0.63 -3.62 -6.69
C ALA A 120 -0.29 -2.13 -6.54
N GLY A 121 -1.30 -1.25 -6.67
CA GLY A 121 -1.14 0.19 -6.49
C GLY A 121 -0.70 0.57 -5.08
N LEU A 122 -1.20 -0.13 -4.06
CA LEU A 122 -0.79 0.06 -2.67
C LEU A 122 0.67 -0.34 -2.45
N VAL A 123 1.12 -1.46 -3.01
CA VAL A 123 2.53 -1.88 -2.97
C VAL A 123 3.43 -0.85 -3.62
N ILE A 124 3.03 -0.32 -4.80
CA ILE A 124 3.77 0.75 -5.49
C ILE A 124 3.86 2.00 -4.61
N ALA A 125 2.76 2.42 -3.99
CA ALA A 125 2.73 3.60 -3.12
C ALA A 125 3.66 3.43 -1.90
N VAL A 126 3.61 2.28 -1.23
CA VAL A 126 4.47 1.95 -0.08
C VAL A 126 5.93 1.98 -0.49
N HIS A 127 6.30 1.25 -1.55
CA HIS A 127 7.71 1.16 -1.96
C HIS A 127 8.25 2.45 -2.59
N ALA A 128 7.40 3.29 -3.17
CA ALA A 128 7.80 4.63 -3.58
C ALA A 128 8.23 5.48 -2.37
N ILE A 129 7.49 5.43 -1.25
CA ILE A 129 7.85 6.14 -0.02
C ILE A 129 9.10 5.54 0.61
N LYS A 130 9.21 4.21 0.68
CA LYS A 130 10.41 3.51 1.17
C LYS A 130 11.65 3.86 0.34
N ALA A 131 11.54 3.90 -0.98
CA ALA A 131 12.62 4.29 -1.87
C ALA A 131 13.07 5.74 -1.66
N LEU A 132 12.10 6.66 -1.50
CA LEU A 132 12.39 8.06 -1.18
C LEU A 132 13.09 8.20 0.18
N ALA A 133 12.65 7.45 1.19
CA ALA A 133 13.27 7.43 2.51
C ALA A 133 14.71 6.90 2.45
N ALA A 134 14.92 5.75 1.80
CA ALA A 134 16.24 5.16 1.61
C ALA A 134 17.20 6.06 0.81
N ALA A 135 16.66 6.81 -0.15
CA ALA A 135 17.45 7.78 -0.92
C ALA A 135 17.73 9.09 -0.16
N GLY A 136 17.19 9.26 1.07
CA GLY A 136 17.39 10.47 1.88
C GLY A 136 16.63 11.69 1.34
N PHE A 137 15.49 11.49 0.66
CA PHE A 137 14.70 12.58 0.13
C PHE A 137 14.01 13.39 1.24
N THR A 138 14.23 14.71 1.24
CA THR A 138 13.64 15.65 2.21
C THR A 138 12.82 16.76 1.51
N GLY A 139 12.62 16.64 0.20
CA GLY A 139 12.15 17.74 -0.63
C GLY A 139 10.71 18.19 -0.35
N ARG A 140 9.79 17.23 -0.11
CA ARG A 140 8.38 17.56 0.17
C ARG A 140 7.69 16.42 0.92
N PRO A 141 6.65 16.70 1.71
CA PRO A 141 5.88 15.66 2.37
C PRO A 141 5.13 14.79 1.37
N VAL A 142 4.82 13.56 1.79
CA VAL A 142 3.85 12.69 1.12
C VAL A 142 2.72 12.41 2.11
N LYS A 143 1.49 12.54 1.64
CA LYS A 143 0.28 12.18 2.35
C LYS A 143 -0.43 11.09 1.59
N CYS A 144 -0.73 9.98 2.27
CA CYS A 144 -1.56 8.92 1.75
C CYS A 144 -2.97 9.01 2.36
N VAL A 145 -3.98 8.77 1.56
CA VAL A 145 -5.37 8.63 1.97
C VAL A 145 -5.92 7.39 1.27
N PHE A 146 -6.15 6.33 2.05
CA PHE A 146 -6.65 5.06 1.51
C PHE A 146 -8.01 4.76 2.15
N ALA A 147 -9.04 4.67 1.31
CA ALA A 147 -10.41 4.38 1.74
C ALA A 147 -10.60 2.88 1.98
N GLY A 148 -11.47 2.52 2.91
CA GLY A 148 -11.87 1.14 3.17
C GLY A 148 -13.27 0.80 2.65
N ASP A 149 -13.84 1.62 1.81
CA ASP A 149 -15.21 1.49 1.27
C ASP A 149 -15.32 2.30 -0.04
N GLU A 150 -14.51 1.93 -1.03
CA GLU A 150 -14.53 2.58 -2.35
C GLU A 150 -15.39 1.80 -3.33
N GLU A 151 -15.34 0.46 -3.25
CA GLU A 151 -16.02 -0.51 -4.10
C GLU A 151 -17.51 -0.67 -3.69
#